data_82a3ed3086bd7d6e30e6f52003b17e5b
#
_entry.id   82a3ed3086bd7d6e30e6f52003b17e5b
#
_cell.length_a   1.000
_cell.length_b   1.000
_cell.length_c   1.000
_cell.angle_alpha   90.00
_cell.angle_beta   90.00
_cell.angle_gamma   90.00
#
_symmetry.space_group_name_H-M   'P 1'
#
loop_
_entity.id
_entity.type
_entity.pdbx_description
1 polymer ?
#
loop_
_entity_poly.entity_id
_entity_poly.type
_entity_poly.pdbx_seq_one_letter_code
_entity_poly.pdbx_strand_id
1 'polypeptide(L)'
;MAEEDNSQDKTEEPSQRKLDKAAEDGQVLSSKEMFVFTSLIIGLMVLSSIPFFARDFLAIWKTFFLFDLDYITNVSPAYGMEKLIKYVINITLIVGVPIILIILITQMAVGGINFAPKAFQFKSNRINLLSGLKRIFSSKGLFELIKSLFKVGLLGGITFFVIYYNLKDIINLSERNLYSALSNLLYNFPQLTISLLIVLGFIAIFDFIWQKYQHVEKLKMTIKEVKDEHKDTDGSPEVKQKIRKLQNEIANRAATQSAALDDVKDASAVITNPTHFAVAIKYEVGSEGAPIILAMGRGMIAEKIIKLADENKVTVFQSPLLARALYFTGEIGKEISENLYSAVASVLALSLIHISEPTRHH
;
A
#
# COMPACT_ATOMS: atom_id res chain seq x y z
N MET A 1 -28.04 8.17 -2.96
CA MET A 1 -27.35 8.44 -4.23
C MET A 1 -26.04 7.63 -4.28
N ALA A 2 -26.12 6.32 -4.53
CA ALA A 2 -24.94 5.44 -4.61
C ALA A 2 -25.21 4.15 -5.40
N GLU A 3 -26.17 4.12 -6.34
CA GLU A 3 -26.53 2.91 -7.10
C GLU A 3 -26.38 3.02 -8.62
N GLU A 4 -25.97 4.17 -9.16
CA GLU A 4 -25.88 4.35 -10.62
C GLU A 4 -24.54 3.96 -11.26
N ASP A 5 -23.54 3.53 -10.49
CA ASP A 5 -22.17 3.37 -10.99
C ASP A 5 -21.79 1.90 -11.30
N ASN A 6 -22.74 0.96 -11.27
CA ASN A 6 -22.47 -0.48 -11.39
C ASN A 6 -22.72 -1.06 -12.81
N SER A 7 -22.96 -0.22 -13.81
CA SER A 7 -23.29 -0.67 -15.18
C SER A 7 -22.10 -0.72 -16.16
N GLN A 8 -20.90 -0.30 -15.72
CA GLN A 8 -19.70 -0.45 -16.56
C GLN A 8 -19.03 -1.79 -16.30
N ASP A 9 -18.82 -2.54 -17.37
CA ASP A 9 -18.07 -3.79 -17.31
C ASP A 9 -16.64 -3.57 -16.78
N LYS A 10 -16.22 -4.41 -15.85
CA LYS A 10 -14.88 -4.41 -15.30
C LYS A 10 -13.92 -5.12 -16.25
N THR A 11 -13.32 -4.38 -17.13
CA THR A 11 -12.45 -4.91 -18.20
C THR A 11 -10.95 -4.73 -17.91
N GLU A 12 -10.60 -3.72 -17.10
CA GLU A 12 -9.22 -3.34 -16.86
C GLU A 12 -8.56 -4.19 -15.76
N GLU A 13 -7.28 -4.48 -15.91
CA GLU A 13 -6.51 -5.19 -14.89
C GLU A 13 -6.40 -4.38 -13.59
N PRO A 14 -6.37 -5.05 -12.43
CA PRO A 14 -6.26 -4.36 -11.16
C PRO A 14 -4.90 -3.66 -11.03
N SER A 15 -4.91 -2.40 -10.60
CA SER A 15 -3.69 -1.67 -10.26
C SER A 15 -3.02 -2.26 -9.02
N GLN A 16 -1.70 -2.00 -8.85
CA GLN A 16 -0.97 -2.44 -7.66
C GLN A 16 -1.61 -1.90 -6.37
N ARG A 17 -2.06 -0.65 -6.37
CA ARG A 17 -2.76 -0.03 -5.24
C ARG A 17 -4.06 -0.76 -4.88
N LYS A 18 -4.82 -1.21 -5.88
CA LYS A 18 -6.04 -2.00 -5.65
C LYS A 18 -5.73 -3.37 -5.08
N LEU A 19 -4.65 -4.00 -5.54
CA LEU A 19 -4.16 -5.27 -4.99
C LEU A 19 -3.73 -5.12 -3.53
N ASP A 20 -2.96 -4.08 -3.22
CA ASP A 20 -2.50 -3.80 -1.86
C ASP A 20 -3.67 -3.50 -0.91
N LYS A 21 -4.64 -2.71 -1.37
CA LYS A 21 -5.87 -2.43 -0.62
C LYS A 21 -6.72 -3.68 -0.38
N ALA A 22 -6.84 -4.54 -1.39
CA ALA A 22 -7.52 -5.82 -1.24
C ALA A 22 -6.81 -6.72 -0.22
N ALA A 23 -5.48 -6.72 -0.24
CA ALA A 23 -4.67 -7.42 0.75
C ALA A 23 -4.90 -6.87 2.16
N GLU A 24 -4.87 -5.54 2.37
CA GLU A 24 -5.20 -4.91 3.65
C GLU A 24 -6.59 -5.28 4.18
N ASP A 25 -7.57 -5.43 3.29
CA ASP A 25 -8.94 -5.85 3.62
C ASP A 25 -9.05 -7.37 3.87
N GLY A 26 -7.95 -8.11 3.75
CA GLY A 26 -7.88 -9.55 3.95
C GLY A 26 -8.35 -10.39 2.76
N GLN A 27 -8.46 -9.78 1.58
CA GLN A 27 -8.82 -10.48 0.34
C GLN A 27 -7.55 -10.99 -0.34
N VAL A 28 -6.98 -12.08 0.19
CA VAL A 28 -5.80 -12.73 -0.39
C VAL A 28 -6.20 -14.00 -1.15
N LEU A 29 -5.41 -14.33 -2.17
CA LEU A 29 -5.56 -15.58 -2.89
C LEU A 29 -5.28 -16.76 -1.93
N SER A 30 -6.17 -17.74 -1.93
CA SER A 30 -6.06 -18.94 -1.11
C SER A 30 -6.71 -20.11 -1.86
N SER A 31 -6.04 -21.24 -1.88
CA SER A 31 -6.57 -22.49 -2.45
C SER A 31 -6.61 -23.57 -1.39
N LYS A 32 -7.82 -23.99 -1.02
CA LYS A 32 -8.04 -25.04 -0.03
C LYS A 32 -7.44 -26.38 -0.48
N GLU A 33 -7.52 -26.68 -1.76
CA GLU A 33 -7.02 -27.93 -2.33
C GLU A 33 -5.50 -28.00 -2.28
N MET A 34 -4.80 -26.86 -2.47
CA MET A 34 -3.34 -26.79 -2.29
C MET A 34 -2.93 -27.09 -0.85
N PHE A 35 -3.65 -26.55 0.14
CA PHE A 35 -3.39 -26.84 1.55
C PHE A 35 -3.62 -28.31 1.88
N VAL A 36 -4.71 -28.91 1.38
CA VAL A 36 -4.99 -30.33 1.58
C VAL A 36 -3.88 -31.18 0.97
N PHE A 37 -3.49 -30.90 -0.26
CA PHE A 37 -2.45 -31.62 -0.98
C PHE A 37 -1.09 -31.55 -0.26
N THR A 38 -0.62 -30.36 0.07
CA THR A 38 0.66 -30.17 0.73
C THR A 38 0.69 -30.75 2.14
N SER A 39 -0.41 -30.63 2.90
CA SER A 39 -0.53 -31.22 4.23
C SER A 39 -0.51 -32.74 4.18
N LEU A 40 -1.13 -33.36 3.17
CA LEU A 40 -1.08 -34.82 3.00
C LEU A 40 0.31 -35.32 2.60
N ILE A 41 1.06 -34.58 1.78
CA ILE A 41 2.46 -34.93 1.48
C ILE A 41 3.29 -34.98 2.76
N ILE A 42 3.21 -33.91 3.58
CA ILE A 42 3.93 -33.88 4.86
C ILE A 42 3.41 -34.98 5.80
N GLY A 43 2.09 -35.19 5.85
CA GLY A 43 1.50 -36.28 6.62
C GLY A 43 2.06 -37.66 6.23
N LEU A 44 2.22 -37.91 4.93
CA LEU A 44 2.85 -39.15 4.44
C LEU A 44 4.33 -39.24 4.82
N MET A 45 5.07 -38.15 4.71
CA MET A 45 6.48 -38.10 5.15
C MET A 45 6.61 -38.36 6.65
N VAL A 46 5.75 -37.78 7.47
CA VAL A 46 5.70 -38.04 8.91
C VAL A 46 5.33 -39.50 9.19
N LEU A 47 4.34 -40.03 8.50
CA LEU A 47 3.94 -41.43 8.64
C LEU A 47 5.09 -42.38 8.29
N SER A 48 5.84 -42.10 7.23
CA SER A 48 7.02 -42.89 6.84
C SER A 48 8.17 -42.82 7.85
N SER A 49 8.21 -41.79 8.68
CA SER A 49 9.20 -41.62 9.74
C SER A 49 8.86 -42.36 11.06
N ILE A 50 7.61 -42.83 11.22
CA ILE A 50 7.16 -43.52 12.44
C ILE A 50 8.08 -44.68 12.84
N PRO A 51 8.57 -45.55 11.93
CA PRO A 51 9.43 -46.67 12.32
C PRO A 51 10.71 -46.25 13.07
N PHE A 52 11.23 -45.06 12.79
CA PHE A 52 12.41 -44.52 13.48
C PHE A 52 12.13 -44.18 14.95
N PHE A 53 10.91 -43.79 15.27
CA PHE A 53 10.50 -43.39 16.63
C PHE A 53 9.79 -44.50 17.40
N ALA A 54 9.21 -45.47 16.67
CA ALA A 54 8.42 -46.54 17.27
C ALA A 54 9.22 -47.39 18.24
N ARG A 55 10.51 -47.65 17.95
CA ARG A 55 11.39 -48.44 18.80
C ARG A 55 11.56 -47.80 20.20
N ASP A 56 11.86 -46.53 20.22
CA ASP A 56 12.09 -45.76 21.47
C ASP A 56 10.78 -45.62 22.26
N PHE A 57 9.69 -45.38 21.54
CA PHE A 57 8.36 -45.34 22.16
C PHE A 57 8.02 -46.67 22.82
N LEU A 58 8.18 -47.79 22.13
CA LEU A 58 7.92 -49.12 22.67
C LEU A 58 8.84 -49.44 23.84
N ALA A 59 10.11 -49.01 23.78
CA ALA A 59 11.05 -49.21 24.88
C ALA A 59 10.59 -48.44 26.14
N ILE A 60 10.20 -47.18 26.00
CA ILE A 60 9.66 -46.40 27.10
C ILE A 60 8.34 -47.00 27.60
N TRP A 61 7.42 -47.34 26.69
CA TRP A 61 6.14 -47.97 27.04
C TRP A 61 6.31 -49.27 27.80
N LYS A 62 7.27 -50.10 27.39
CA LYS A 62 7.60 -51.37 28.07
C LYS A 62 7.97 -51.14 29.55
N THR A 63 8.64 -50.05 29.91
CA THR A 63 9.03 -49.76 31.30
C THR A 63 7.84 -49.61 32.25
N PHE A 64 6.68 -49.21 31.76
CA PHE A 64 5.45 -49.15 32.58
C PHE A 64 4.80 -50.49 32.90
N PHE A 65 5.18 -51.53 32.18
CA PHE A 65 4.70 -52.92 32.38
C PHE A 65 5.75 -53.81 33.03
N LEU A 66 6.89 -53.29 33.45
CA LEU A 66 7.89 -54.00 34.21
C LEU A 66 7.55 -53.84 35.71
N PHE A 67 6.98 -54.89 36.28
CA PHE A 67 6.64 -55.02 37.71
C PHE A 67 7.75 -55.71 38.50
N ASP A 68 9.03 -55.32 38.31
CA ASP A 68 10.15 -55.81 39.05
C ASP A 68 10.27 -55.06 40.38
N LEU A 69 10.57 -55.78 41.48
CA LEU A 69 10.63 -55.23 42.84
C LEU A 69 11.69 -54.11 42.92
N ASP A 70 12.84 -54.28 42.24
CA ASP A 70 13.88 -53.26 42.18
C ASP A 70 13.43 -51.99 41.46
N TYR A 71 12.60 -52.15 40.43
CA TYR A 71 12.06 -51.01 39.67
C TYR A 71 11.02 -50.24 40.49
N ILE A 72 10.17 -50.97 41.24
CA ILE A 72 9.13 -50.36 42.09
C ILE A 72 9.74 -49.62 43.29
N THR A 73 10.83 -50.15 43.85
CA THR A 73 11.46 -49.57 45.06
C THR A 73 12.43 -48.46 44.76
N ASN A 74 13.12 -48.50 43.63
CA ASN A 74 14.24 -47.58 43.27
C ASN A 74 13.88 -46.56 42.22
N VAL A 75 12.84 -46.74 41.40
CA VAL A 75 12.42 -45.79 40.35
C VAL A 75 11.14 -45.09 40.78
N SER A 76 11.24 -43.81 41.08
CA SER A 76 10.06 -43.00 41.36
C SER A 76 9.12 -43.01 40.13
N PRO A 77 7.80 -43.27 40.35
CA PRO A 77 6.82 -43.12 39.25
C PRO A 77 6.91 -41.80 38.47
N ALA A 78 7.34 -40.73 39.16
CA ALA A 78 7.58 -39.41 38.56
C ALA A 78 8.64 -39.46 37.47
N TYR A 79 9.68 -40.29 37.57
CA TYR A 79 10.73 -40.39 36.55
C TYR A 79 10.23 -41.02 35.24
N GLY A 80 9.40 -42.03 35.32
CA GLY A 80 8.75 -42.62 34.14
C GLY A 80 7.83 -41.64 33.44
N MET A 81 7.04 -40.89 34.21
CA MET A 81 6.15 -39.84 33.68
C MET A 81 6.92 -38.71 33.04
N GLU A 82 8.02 -38.26 33.65
CA GLU A 82 8.87 -37.21 33.06
C GLU A 82 9.45 -37.63 31.70
N LYS A 83 9.97 -38.83 31.58
CA LYS A 83 10.44 -39.40 30.32
C LYS A 83 9.33 -39.43 29.25
N LEU A 84 8.14 -39.91 29.63
CA LEU A 84 7.01 -40.01 28.72
C LEU A 84 6.59 -38.61 28.22
N ILE A 85 6.47 -37.64 29.14
CA ILE A 85 6.09 -36.26 28.79
C ILE A 85 7.11 -35.64 27.83
N LYS A 86 8.40 -35.77 28.12
CA LYS A 86 9.46 -35.29 27.23
C LYS A 86 9.38 -35.95 25.84
N TYR A 87 9.12 -37.24 25.79
CA TYR A 87 8.99 -37.96 24.55
C TYR A 87 7.78 -37.51 23.73
N VAL A 88 6.62 -37.35 24.39
CA VAL A 88 5.40 -36.84 23.73
C VAL A 88 5.61 -35.43 23.20
N ILE A 89 6.24 -34.55 23.99
CA ILE A 89 6.57 -33.21 23.54
C ILE A 89 7.47 -33.22 22.30
N ASN A 90 8.54 -34.04 22.33
CA ASN A 90 9.47 -34.15 21.20
C ASN A 90 8.77 -34.68 19.93
N ILE A 91 7.95 -35.72 20.02
CA ILE A 91 7.18 -36.23 18.88
C ILE A 91 6.21 -35.13 18.38
N THR A 92 5.51 -34.45 19.28
CA THR A 92 4.58 -33.40 18.91
C THR A 92 5.29 -32.26 18.15
N LEU A 93 6.51 -31.90 18.55
CA LEU A 93 7.31 -30.91 17.84
C LEU A 93 7.81 -31.44 16.48
N ILE A 94 8.31 -32.66 16.42
CA ILE A 94 8.81 -33.30 15.18
C ILE A 94 7.70 -33.43 14.14
N VAL A 95 6.47 -33.70 14.56
CA VAL A 95 5.30 -33.82 13.68
C VAL A 95 4.68 -32.44 13.39
N GLY A 96 4.50 -31.63 14.42
CA GLY A 96 3.77 -30.36 14.33
C GLY A 96 4.52 -29.27 13.58
N VAL A 97 5.83 -29.16 13.83
CA VAL A 97 6.64 -28.08 13.18
C VAL A 97 6.65 -28.21 11.66
N PRO A 98 6.91 -29.38 11.04
CA PRO A 98 6.84 -29.51 9.58
C PRO A 98 5.46 -29.20 9.01
N ILE A 99 4.39 -29.58 9.70
CA ILE A 99 3.02 -29.27 9.24
C ILE A 99 2.77 -27.76 9.25
N ILE A 100 3.16 -27.07 10.32
CA ILE A 100 3.03 -25.60 10.38
C ILE A 100 3.87 -24.93 9.29
N LEU A 101 5.11 -25.38 9.11
CA LEU A 101 6.01 -24.82 8.09
C LEU A 101 5.45 -25.01 6.68
N ILE A 102 4.94 -26.20 6.34
CA ILE A 102 4.40 -26.42 4.99
C ILE A 102 3.14 -25.58 4.73
N ILE A 103 2.30 -25.37 5.74
CA ILE A 103 1.13 -24.52 5.63
C ILE A 103 1.56 -23.07 5.33
N LEU A 104 2.57 -22.56 6.04
CA LEU A 104 3.11 -21.23 5.82
C LEU A 104 3.75 -21.10 4.43
N ILE A 105 4.57 -22.06 4.02
CA ILE A 105 5.20 -22.12 2.69
C ILE A 105 4.14 -22.17 1.59
N THR A 106 3.10 -22.99 1.78
CA THR A 106 1.99 -23.09 0.82
C THR A 106 1.27 -21.76 0.67
N GLN A 107 0.97 -21.08 1.78
CA GLN A 107 0.34 -19.75 1.71
C GLN A 107 1.24 -18.72 1.03
N MET A 108 2.55 -18.74 1.34
CA MET A 108 3.51 -17.85 0.66
C MET A 108 3.53 -18.07 -0.85
N ALA A 109 3.50 -19.32 -1.29
CA ALA A 109 3.54 -19.68 -2.71
C ALA A 109 2.25 -19.35 -3.44
N VAL A 110 1.09 -19.50 -2.79
CA VAL A 110 -0.23 -19.31 -3.40
C VAL A 110 -0.63 -17.84 -3.46
N GLY A 111 -0.55 -17.11 -2.36
CA GLY A 111 -1.11 -15.75 -2.27
C GLY A 111 -0.32 -14.78 -1.40
N GLY A 112 0.85 -15.17 -0.92
CA GLY A 112 1.65 -14.39 0.01
C GLY A 112 1.11 -14.43 1.45
N ILE A 113 1.95 -14.01 2.38
CA ILE A 113 1.56 -13.80 3.79
C ILE A 113 1.16 -12.35 3.95
N ASN A 114 -0.07 -12.13 4.41
CA ASN A 114 -0.58 -10.81 4.69
C ASN A 114 -1.23 -10.74 6.07
N PHE A 115 -0.88 -9.72 6.82
CA PHE A 115 -1.50 -9.42 8.11
C PHE A 115 -2.54 -8.33 7.95
N ALA A 116 -3.81 -8.70 7.94
CA ALA A 116 -4.94 -7.79 7.72
C ALA A 116 -5.75 -7.60 9.01
N PRO A 117 -5.37 -6.68 9.93
CA PRO A 117 -6.10 -6.44 11.18
C PRO A 117 -7.54 -5.97 10.94
N LYS A 118 -7.80 -5.29 9.83
CA LYS A 118 -9.17 -4.89 9.43
C LYS A 118 -10.10 -6.08 9.19
N ALA A 119 -9.56 -7.25 8.83
CA ALA A 119 -10.36 -8.46 8.62
C ALA A 119 -10.95 -9.04 9.91
N PHE A 120 -10.33 -8.74 11.07
CA PHE A 120 -10.80 -9.16 12.40
C PHE A 120 -11.92 -8.28 12.96
N GLN A 121 -12.23 -7.16 12.33
CA GLN A 121 -13.31 -6.30 12.78
C GLN A 121 -14.64 -7.02 12.67
N PHE A 122 -15.45 -6.89 13.74
CA PHE A 122 -16.78 -7.45 13.79
C PHE A 122 -17.68 -6.77 12.75
N LYS A 123 -18.20 -7.57 11.81
CA LYS A 123 -19.17 -7.11 10.80
C LYS A 123 -20.45 -7.92 11.00
N SER A 124 -21.52 -7.31 11.45
CA SER A 124 -22.82 -7.96 11.72
C SER A 124 -23.37 -8.73 10.49
N ASN A 125 -23.10 -8.26 9.30
CA ASN A 125 -23.49 -8.95 8.06
C ASN A 125 -22.85 -10.35 7.88
N ARG A 126 -21.77 -10.67 8.61
CA ARG A 126 -21.14 -12.00 8.57
C ARG A 126 -21.93 -13.05 9.36
N ILE A 127 -22.79 -12.64 10.29
CA ILE A 127 -23.56 -13.53 11.17
C ILE A 127 -25.02 -13.68 10.69
N ASN A 128 -25.38 -13.03 9.60
CA ASN A 128 -26.74 -13.15 9.05
C ASN A 128 -26.96 -14.54 8.43
N LEU A 129 -27.77 -15.36 9.13
CA LEU A 129 -28.10 -16.73 8.73
C LEU A 129 -28.79 -16.82 7.36
N LEU A 130 -29.70 -15.87 7.07
CA LEU A 130 -30.42 -15.82 5.80
C LEU A 130 -29.50 -15.55 4.62
N SER A 131 -28.52 -14.66 4.79
CA SER A 131 -27.52 -14.38 3.77
C SER A 131 -26.58 -15.58 3.55
N GLY A 132 -26.28 -16.32 4.60
CA GLY A 132 -25.54 -17.58 4.55
C GLY A 132 -26.25 -18.66 3.74
N LEU A 133 -27.54 -18.88 4.00
CA LEU A 133 -28.38 -19.82 3.25
C LEU A 133 -28.50 -19.42 1.78
N LYS A 134 -28.77 -18.16 1.46
CA LYS A 134 -28.83 -17.66 0.09
C LYS A 134 -27.50 -17.89 -0.67
N ARG A 135 -26.37 -17.82 0.02
CA ARG A 135 -25.05 -18.08 -0.59
C ARG A 135 -24.83 -19.56 -0.89
N ILE A 136 -25.30 -20.47 -0.02
CA ILE A 136 -25.22 -21.93 -0.23
C ILE A 136 -26.05 -22.33 -1.46
N PHE A 137 -27.28 -21.80 -1.59
CA PHE A 137 -28.18 -22.06 -2.71
C PHE A 137 -27.96 -21.14 -3.92
N SER A 138 -26.83 -20.42 -3.97
CA SER A 138 -26.46 -19.61 -5.12
C SER A 138 -25.84 -20.48 -6.24
N SER A 139 -25.79 -19.94 -7.47
CA SER A 139 -25.12 -20.59 -8.60
C SER A 139 -23.65 -20.97 -8.26
N LYS A 140 -22.98 -20.14 -7.45
CA LYS A 140 -21.62 -20.41 -6.97
C LYS A 140 -21.58 -21.60 -6.00
N GLY A 141 -22.54 -21.67 -5.07
CA GLY A 141 -22.68 -22.79 -4.14
C GLY A 141 -22.96 -24.12 -4.88
N LEU A 142 -23.83 -24.09 -5.89
CA LEU A 142 -24.12 -25.25 -6.74
C LEU A 142 -22.87 -25.71 -7.51
N PHE A 143 -22.11 -24.78 -8.08
CA PHE A 143 -20.87 -25.09 -8.77
C PHE A 143 -19.81 -25.75 -7.84
N GLU A 144 -19.68 -25.22 -6.61
CA GLU A 144 -18.78 -25.82 -5.61
C GLU A 144 -19.25 -27.23 -5.19
N LEU A 145 -20.55 -27.46 -5.09
CA LEU A 145 -21.11 -28.77 -4.80
C LEU A 145 -20.79 -29.76 -5.91
N ILE A 146 -21.03 -29.40 -7.17
CA ILE A 146 -20.72 -30.25 -8.33
C ILE A 146 -19.21 -30.59 -8.36
N LYS A 147 -18.35 -29.60 -8.15
CA LYS A 147 -16.91 -29.77 -8.06
C LYS A 147 -16.51 -30.76 -6.95
N SER A 148 -17.15 -30.63 -5.78
CA SER A 148 -16.90 -31.53 -4.64
C SER A 148 -17.35 -32.97 -4.93
N LEU A 149 -18.52 -33.14 -5.54
CA LEU A 149 -19.02 -34.46 -5.97
C LEU A 149 -18.10 -35.11 -7.00
N PHE A 150 -17.64 -34.34 -7.98
CA PHE A 150 -16.69 -34.82 -8.98
C PHE A 150 -15.37 -35.28 -8.34
N LYS A 151 -14.83 -34.49 -7.39
CA LYS A 151 -13.64 -34.84 -6.63
C LYS A 151 -13.80 -36.15 -5.85
N VAL A 152 -14.91 -36.28 -5.12
CA VAL A 152 -15.22 -37.51 -4.36
C VAL A 152 -15.37 -38.71 -5.30
N GLY A 153 -16.07 -38.55 -6.42
CA GLY A 153 -16.23 -39.57 -7.42
C GLY A 153 -14.90 -40.02 -8.04
N LEU A 154 -14.04 -39.06 -8.35
CA LEU A 154 -12.71 -39.35 -8.93
C LEU A 154 -11.78 -40.06 -7.93
N LEU A 155 -11.70 -39.57 -6.69
CA LEU A 155 -10.89 -40.20 -5.64
C LEU A 155 -11.44 -41.58 -5.27
N GLY A 156 -12.77 -41.70 -5.14
CA GLY A 156 -13.44 -42.98 -4.90
C GLY A 156 -13.22 -44.01 -6.03
N GLY A 157 -13.32 -43.55 -7.28
CA GLY A 157 -13.04 -44.38 -8.45
C GLY A 157 -11.61 -44.92 -8.50
N ILE A 158 -10.63 -44.05 -8.21
CA ILE A 158 -9.22 -44.46 -8.15
C ILE A 158 -8.98 -45.44 -7.00
N THR A 159 -9.52 -45.14 -5.81
CA THR A 159 -9.44 -46.02 -4.66
C THR A 159 -10.02 -47.39 -5.01
N PHE A 160 -11.22 -47.44 -5.61
CA PHE A 160 -11.85 -48.66 -6.05
C PHE A 160 -10.98 -49.41 -7.06
N PHE A 161 -10.42 -48.71 -8.05
CA PHE A 161 -9.57 -49.33 -9.06
C PHE A 161 -8.29 -49.93 -8.45
N VAL A 162 -7.62 -49.23 -7.56
CA VAL A 162 -6.40 -49.71 -6.88
C VAL A 162 -6.72 -50.90 -5.99
N ILE A 163 -7.82 -50.87 -5.23
CA ILE A 163 -8.26 -52.00 -4.40
C ILE A 163 -8.61 -53.21 -5.28
N TYR A 164 -9.36 -52.98 -6.36
CA TYR A 164 -9.75 -54.05 -7.27
C TYR A 164 -8.53 -54.76 -7.91
N TYR A 165 -7.55 -53.95 -8.34
CA TYR A 165 -6.31 -54.49 -8.93
C TYR A 165 -5.49 -55.34 -7.93
N ASN A 166 -5.47 -54.93 -6.66
CA ASN A 166 -4.76 -55.61 -5.60
C ASN A 166 -5.63 -56.63 -4.82
N LEU A 167 -6.87 -56.91 -5.28
CA LEU A 167 -7.84 -57.71 -4.54
C LEU A 167 -7.34 -59.13 -4.24
N LYS A 168 -6.65 -59.75 -5.19
CA LYS A 168 -6.04 -61.10 -4.98
C LYS A 168 -5.03 -61.11 -3.85
N ASP A 169 -4.16 -60.09 -3.82
CA ASP A 169 -3.14 -59.98 -2.77
C ASP A 169 -3.76 -59.72 -1.41
N ILE A 170 -4.83 -58.93 -1.37
CA ILE A 170 -5.60 -58.62 -0.14
C ILE A 170 -6.29 -59.91 0.38
N ILE A 171 -6.92 -60.70 -0.48
CA ILE A 171 -7.59 -61.95 -0.08
C ILE A 171 -6.57 -62.95 0.43
N ASN A 172 -5.44 -63.09 -0.26
CA ASN A 172 -4.37 -63.98 0.13
C ASN A 172 -3.65 -63.61 1.45
N LEU A 173 -3.89 -62.39 1.98
CA LEU A 173 -3.37 -61.98 3.30
C LEU A 173 -3.90 -62.87 4.43
N SER A 174 -5.12 -63.39 4.30
CA SER A 174 -5.72 -64.29 5.31
C SER A 174 -5.04 -65.64 5.40
N GLU A 175 -4.38 -66.08 4.33
CA GLU A 175 -3.67 -67.39 4.25
C GLU A 175 -2.19 -67.29 4.66
N ARG A 176 -1.68 -66.07 4.83
CA ARG A 176 -0.27 -65.80 5.19
C ARG A 176 -0.09 -65.69 6.70
N ASN A 177 1.12 -65.96 7.18
CA ASN A 177 1.42 -65.66 8.57
C ASN A 177 1.35 -64.13 8.83
N LEU A 178 1.08 -63.74 10.08
CA LEU A 178 0.87 -62.36 10.47
C LEU A 178 2.00 -61.41 10.03
N TYR A 179 3.25 -61.87 10.09
CA TYR A 179 4.41 -61.05 9.71
C TYR A 179 4.41 -60.73 8.21
N SER A 180 4.19 -61.74 7.34
CA SER A 180 4.13 -61.50 5.89
C SER A 180 2.88 -60.73 5.47
N ALA A 181 1.75 -60.90 6.15
CA ALA A 181 0.55 -60.12 5.94
C ALA A 181 0.80 -58.62 6.25
N LEU A 182 1.40 -58.33 7.40
CA LEU A 182 1.74 -56.98 7.83
C LEU A 182 2.76 -56.33 6.89
N SER A 183 3.80 -57.07 6.48
CA SER A 183 4.81 -56.62 5.52
C SER A 183 4.19 -56.22 4.16
N ASN A 184 3.25 -57.02 3.65
CA ASN A 184 2.53 -56.70 2.41
C ASN A 184 1.63 -55.46 2.54
N LEU A 185 0.96 -55.31 3.67
CA LEU A 185 0.18 -54.11 3.92
C LEU A 185 1.07 -52.86 3.95
N LEU A 186 2.19 -52.90 4.65
CA LEU A 186 3.15 -51.81 4.70
C LEU A 186 3.78 -51.47 3.34
N TYR A 187 3.90 -52.44 2.45
CA TYR A 187 4.39 -52.23 1.08
C TYR A 187 3.33 -51.63 0.17
N ASN A 188 2.08 -52.08 0.23
CA ASN A 188 1.00 -51.66 -0.66
C ASN A 188 0.37 -50.32 -0.22
N PHE A 189 0.37 -50.00 1.07
CA PHE A 189 -0.18 -48.75 1.59
C PHE A 189 0.44 -47.48 0.99
N PRO A 190 1.79 -47.34 0.89
CA PRO A 190 2.40 -46.20 0.22
C PRO A 190 2.00 -46.08 -1.25
N GLN A 191 1.87 -47.19 -1.98
CA GLN A 191 1.47 -47.18 -3.38
C GLN A 191 0.07 -46.58 -3.57
N LEU A 192 -0.90 -47.01 -2.75
CA LEU A 192 -2.25 -46.42 -2.73
C LEU A 192 -2.21 -44.95 -2.43
N THR A 193 -1.49 -44.57 -1.38
CA THR A 193 -1.40 -43.20 -0.92
C THR A 193 -0.76 -42.27 -1.96
N ILE A 194 0.33 -42.71 -2.60
CA ILE A 194 0.99 -41.96 -3.68
C ILE A 194 0.07 -41.81 -4.88
N SER A 195 -0.68 -42.85 -5.26
CA SER A 195 -1.65 -42.77 -6.36
C SER A 195 -2.72 -41.71 -6.08
N LEU A 196 -3.26 -41.69 -4.87
CA LEU A 196 -4.22 -40.67 -4.44
C LEU A 196 -3.60 -39.25 -4.39
N LEU A 197 -2.35 -39.12 -3.92
CA LEU A 197 -1.64 -37.85 -3.88
C LEU A 197 -1.40 -37.26 -5.27
N ILE A 198 -1.05 -38.10 -6.26
CA ILE A 198 -0.86 -37.65 -7.64
C ILE A 198 -2.17 -36.99 -8.15
N VAL A 199 -3.30 -37.67 -7.94
CA VAL A 199 -4.60 -37.13 -8.37
C VAL A 199 -5.00 -35.90 -7.62
N LEU A 200 -4.78 -35.86 -6.29
CA LEU A 200 -5.01 -34.67 -5.49
C LEU A 200 -4.12 -33.51 -5.94
N GLY A 201 -2.88 -33.80 -6.36
CA GLY A 201 -1.98 -32.80 -6.93
C GLY A 201 -2.54 -32.16 -8.20
N PHE A 202 -3.07 -32.96 -9.13
CA PHE A 202 -3.75 -32.42 -10.31
C PHE A 202 -4.97 -31.58 -9.93
N ILE A 203 -5.81 -32.06 -9.02
CA ILE A 203 -6.98 -31.31 -8.54
C ILE A 203 -6.55 -30.00 -7.90
N ALA A 204 -5.49 -30.00 -7.09
CA ALA A 204 -4.97 -28.80 -6.42
C ALA A 204 -4.42 -27.77 -7.41
N ILE A 205 -3.70 -28.20 -8.44
CA ILE A 205 -3.18 -27.32 -9.49
C ILE A 205 -4.35 -26.66 -10.27
N PHE A 206 -5.33 -27.45 -10.68
CA PHE A 206 -6.52 -26.92 -11.36
C PHE A 206 -7.29 -25.94 -10.48
N ASP A 207 -7.50 -26.28 -9.20
CA ASP A 207 -8.15 -25.39 -8.24
C ASP A 207 -7.37 -24.09 -8.07
N PHE A 208 -6.06 -24.15 -7.95
CA PHE A 208 -5.21 -22.97 -7.81
C PHE A 208 -5.33 -22.03 -9.01
N ILE A 209 -5.25 -22.57 -10.25
CA ILE A 209 -5.40 -21.78 -11.48
C ILE A 209 -6.77 -21.13 -11.51
N TRP A 210 -7.83 -21.88 -11.18
CA TRP A 210 -9.18 -21.36 -11.13
C TRP A 210 -9.40 -20.28 -10.08
N GLN A 211 -8.88 -20.47 -8.87
CA GLN A 211 -8.94 -19.49 -7.78
C GLN A 211 -8.17 -18.22 -8.15
N LYS A 212 -7.00 -18.36 -8.78
CA LYS A 212 -6.21 -17.22 -9.26
C LYS A 212 -7.00 -16.42 -10.30
N TYR A 213 -7.59 -17.08 -11.28
CA TYR A 213 -8.43 -16.44 -12.29
C TYR A 213 -9.61 -15.69 -11.64
N GLN A 214 -10.35 -16.35 -10.75
CA GLN A 214 -11.47 -15.70 -10.05
C GLN A 214 -11.04 -14.55 -9.15
N HIS A 215 -9.86 -14.63 -8.54
CA HIS A 215 -9.34 -13.57 -7.70
C HIS A 215 -9.03 -12.32 -8.51
N VAL A 216 -8.34 -12.47 -9.64
CA VAL A 216 -8.06 -11.37 -10.56
C VAL A 216 -9.37 -10.79 -11.11
N GLU A 217 -10.30 -11.63 -11.55
CA GLU A 217 -11.59 -11.19 -12.09
C GLU A 217 -12.42 -10.35 -11.11
N LYS A 218 -12.40 -10.72 -9.83
CA LYS A 218 -13.07 -9.93 -8.76
C LYS A 218 -12.42 -8.57 -8.54
N LEU A 219 -11.12 -8.45 -8.80
CA LEU A 219 -10.35 -7.23 -8.57
C LEU A 219 -10.23 -6.35 -9.81
N LYS A 220 -10.71 -6.80 -10.98
CA LYS A 220 -10.77 -5.98 -12.20
C LYS A 220 -11.44 -4.65 -11.95
N MET A 221 -11.00 -3.65 -12.69
CA MET A 221 -11.43 -2.25 -12.58
C MET A 221 -12.27 -1.83 -13.76
N THR A 222 -13.16 -0.87 -13.54
CA THR A 222 -13.77 -0.12 -14.64
C THR A 222 -12.80 0.93 -15.16
N ILE A 223 -12.95 1.36 -16.41
CA ILE A 223 -12.15 2.46 -16.99
C ILE A 223 -12.26 3.73 -16.13
N LYS A 224 -13.41 3.96 -15.51
CA LYS A 224 -13.64 5.09 -14.63
C LYS A 224 -12.82 4.98 -13.34
N GLU A 225 -12.83 3.80 -12.69
CA GLU A 225 -12.02 3.54 -11.50
C GLU A 225 -10.52 3.78 -11.77
N VAL A 226 -10.02 3.33 -12.94
CA VAL A 226 -8.61 3.55 -13.34
C VAL A 226 -8.31 5.03 -13.50
N LYS A 227 -9.19 5.78 -14.19
CA LYS A 227 -9.03 7.23 -14.37
C LYS A 227 -9.07 7.99 -13.03
N ASP A 228 -9.95 7.59 -12.13
CA ASP A 228 -10.07 8.25 -10.83
C ASP A 228 -8.87 7.93 -9.94
N GLU A 229 -8.35 6.71 -9.99
CA GLU A 229 -7.11 6.35 -9.29
C GLU A 229 -5.88 7.12 -9.82
N HIS A 230 -5.78 7.31 -11.14
CA HIS A 230 -4.74 8.17 -11.73
C HIS A 230 -4.87 9.63 -11.29
N LYS A 231 -6.10 10.17 -11.20
CA LYS A 231 -6.32 11.53 -10.69
C LYS A 231 -5.91 11.66 -9.22
N ASP A 232 -6.21 10.65 -8.40
CA ASP A 232 -5.87 10.62 -6.98
C ASP A 232 -4.36 10.53 -6.74
N THR A 233 -3.65 9.79 -7.60
CA THR A 233 -2.20 9.57 -7.47
C THR A 233 -1.39 10.69 -8.07
N ASP A 234 -1.74 11.14 -9.27
CA ASP A 234 -0.98 12.11 -10.07
C ASP A 234 -1.50 13.55 -9.93
N GLY A 235 -2.66 13.73 -9.31
CA GLY A 235 -3.41 14.98 -9.30
C GLY A 235 -4.18 15.23 -10.60
N SER A 236 -5.30 15.93 -10.52
CA SER A 236 -6.08 16.21 -11.72
C SER A 236 -5.29 17.10 -12.69
N PRO A 237 -5.43 16.92 -14.01
CA PRO A 237 -4.79 17.79 -15.01
C PRO A 237 -5.11 19.27 -14.80
N GLU A 238 -6.29 19.58 -14.30
CA GLU A 238 -6.74 20.94 -13.96
C GLU A 238 -5.93 21.56 -12.83
N VAL A 239 -5.63 20.79 -11.78
CA VAL A 239 -4.79 21.25 -10.65
C VAL A 239 -3.35 21.47 -11.13
N LYS A 240 -2.79 20.57 -11.94
CA LYS A 240 -1.46 20.76 -12.54
C LYS A 240 -1.40 22.01 -13.41
N GLN A 241 -2.43 22.25 -14.23
CA GLN A 241 -2.51 23.47 -15.05
C GLN A 241 -2.61 24.73 -14.20
N LYS A 242 -3.40 24.70 -13.13
CA LYS A 242 -3.55 25.84 -12.22
C LYS A 242 -2.24 26.16 -11.48
N ILE A 243 -1.54 25.14 -11.01
CA ILE A 243 -0.21 25.32 -10.41
C ILE A 243 0.78 25.89 -11.41
N ARG A 244 0.81 25.38 -12.66
CA ARG A 244 1.69 25.87 -13.71
C ARG A 244 1.38 27.32 -14.10
N LYS A 245 0.11 27.70 -14.18
CA LYS A 245 -0.30 29.12 -14.40
C LYS A 245 0.18 30.02 -13.27
N LEU A 246 -0.05 29.64 -12.01
CA LEU A 246 0.42 30.40 -10.85
C LEU A 246 1.96 30.52 -10.82
N GLN A 247 2.69 29.47 -11.12
CA GLN A 247 4.15 29.51 -11.22
C GLN A 247 4.63 30.47 -12.31
N ASN A 248 4.00 30.42 -13.49
CA ASN A 248 4.33 31.36 -14.58
C ASN A 248 4.00 32.81 -14.24
N GLU A 249 2.87 33.07 -13.58
CA GLU A 249 2.52 34.43 -13.11
C GLU A 249 3.53 34.95 -12.10
N ILE A 250 3.96 34.12 -11.14
CA ILE A 250 4.98 34.51 -10.16
C ILE A 250 6.32 34.79 -10.86
N ALA A 251 6.72 33.93 -11.77
CA ALA A 251 7.96 34.09 -12.54
C ALA A 251 7.95 35.36 -13.40
N ASN A 252 6.84 35.63 -14.10
CA ASN A 252 6.68 36.83 -14.91
C ASN A 252 6.72 38.08 -14.06
N ARG A 253 6.04 38.11 -12.90
CA ARG A 253 6.09 39.24 -11.96
C ARG A 253 7.52 39.50 -11.47
N ALA A 254 8.23 38.44 -11.09
CA ALA A 254 9.62 38.55 -10.65
C ALA A 254 10.54 39.08 -11.77
N ALA A 255 10.35 38.57 -12.99
CA ALA A 255 11.11 39.05 -14.18
C ALA A 255 10.84 40.51 -14.47
N THR A 256 9.58 40.98 -14.47
CA THR A 256 9.19 42.35 -14.68
C THR A 256 9.77 43.28 -13.59
N GLN A 257 9.71 42.85 -12.33
CA GLN A 257 10.29 43.61 -11.22
C GLN A 257 11.83 43.70 -11.31
N SER A 258 12.49 42.63 -11.77
CA SER A 258 13.94 42.63 -11.97
C SER A 258 14.38 43.51 -13.12
N ALA A 259 13.65 43.49 -14.25
CA ALA A 259 13.95 44.31 -15.40
C ALA A 259 13.77 45.82 -15.08
N ALA A 260 12.76 46.15 -14.28
CA ALA A 260 12.49 47.52 -13.87
C ALA A 260 13.53 48.14 -12.89
N LEU A 261 14.46 47.32 -12.34
CA LEU A 261 15.49 47.83 -11.45
C LEU A 261 16.49 48.74 -12.18
N ASP A 262 16.74 48.54 -13.46
CA ASP A 262 17.66 49.37 -14.25
C ASP A 262 17.10 50.79 -14.48
N ASP A 263 15.78 50.96 -14.41
CA ASP A 263 15.10 52.26 -14.61
C ASP A 263 15.08 53.10 -13.32
N VAL A 264 15.49 52.57 -12.17
CA VAL A 264 15.53 53.27 -10.89
C VAL A 264 16.46 54.51 -10.97
N LYS A 265 17.50 54.49 -11.77
CA LYS A 265 18.45 55.60 -11.99
C LYS A 265 17.75 56.84 -12.58
N ASP A 266 16.67 56.64 -13.36
CA ASP A 266 15.91 57.68 -14.04
C ASP A 266 14.71 58.16 -13.20
N ALA A 267 14.59 57.72 -11.96
CA ALA A 267 13.52 58.11 -11.06
C ALA A 267 13.72 59.51 -10.47
N SER A 268 12.64 60.28 -10.33
CA SER A 268 12.65 61.58 -9.66
C SER A 268 12.66 61.46 -8.14
N ALA A 269 12.09 60.39 -7.61
CA ALA A 269 12.08 60.04 -6.18
C ALA A 269 11.76 58.56 -5.95
N VAL A 270 12.23 58.03 -4.81
CA VAL A 270 11.87 56.71 -4.34
C VAL A 270 11.13 56.83 -3.00
N ILE A 271 9.93 56.30 -2.94
CA ILE A 271 9.09 56.29 -1.74
C ILE A 271 9.19 54.95 -1.08
N THR A 272 9.56 54.91 0.20
CA THR A 272 9.87 53.70 0.92
C THR A 272 9.07 53.48 2.19
N ASN A 273 8.78 52.20 2.46
CA ASN A 273 8.51 51.70 3.78
C ASN A 273 9.74 50.80 4.14
N PRO A 274 10.64 51.26 5.01
CA PRO A 274 11.87 50.54 5.31
C PRO A 274 11.61 49.08 5.54
N THR A 275 12.43 48.22 4.95
CA THR A 275 12.35 46.74 5.01
C THR A 275 11.15 46.10 4.30
N HIS A 276 10.12 46.82 3.90
CA HIS A 276 8.91 46.23 3.33
C HIS A 276 8.64 46.55 1.87
N PHE A 277 8.59 47.86 1.50
CA PHE A 277 8.21 48.30 0.17
C PHE A 277 9.07 49.46 -0.31
N ALA A 278 9.39 49.49 -1.60
CA ALA A 278 9.99 50.64 -2.25
C ALA A 278 9.34 50.85 -3.64
N VAL A 279 9.02 52.08 -3.99
CA VAL A 279 8.44 52.45 -5.27
C VAL A 279 9.22 53.65 -5.84
N ALA A 280 9.82 53.45 -7.00
CA ALA A 280 10.51 54.50 -7.74
C ALA A 280 9.53 55.20 -8.71
N ILE A 281 9.48 56.49 -8.65
CA ILE A 281 8.52 57.30 -9.41
C ILE A 281 9.29 58.32 -10.27
N LYS A 282 8.87 58.48 -11.52
CA LYS A 282 9.35 59.50 -12.43
C LYS A 282 8.24 60.53 -12.66
N TYR A 283 8.62 61.79 -12.58
CA TYR A 283 7.78 62.92 -12.92
C TYR A 283 8.58 63.99 -13.62
N GLU A 284 8.12 64.48 -14.79
CA GLU A 284 8.76 65.52 -15.53
C GLU A 284 7.99 66.86 -15.29
N VAL A 285 8.71 67.84 -14.71
CA VAL A 285 8.12 69.14 -14.38
C VAL A 285 7.70 69.84 -15.69
N GLY A 286 6.40 70.17 -15.79
CA GLY A 286 5.82 70.83 -16.96
C GLY A 286 5.14 69.90 -17.92
N SER A 287 5.13 68.57 -17.67
CA SER A 287 4.31 67.62 -18.45
C SER A 287 2.85 67.69 -17.98
N GLU A 288 1.91 67.48 -18.91
CA GLU A 288 0.47 67.36 -18.60
C GLU A 288 0.11 65.98 -17.99
N GLY A 289 1.09 65.02 -17.85
CA GLY A 289 0.88 63.68 -17.37
C GLY A 289 1.06 63.52 -15.87
N ALA A 290 0.48 62.46 -15.29
CA ALA A 290 0.69 62.05 -13.92
C ALA A 290 2.06 61.35 -13.71
N PRO A 291 2.59 61.28 -12.48
CA PRO A 291 3.81 60.53 -12.18
C PRO A 291 3.68 59.07 -12.56
N ILE A 292 4.75 58.51 -13.14
CA ILE A 292 4.79 57.13 -13.63
C ILE A 292 5.63 56.31 -12.66
N ILE A 293 5.20 55.06 -12.39
CA ILE A 293 5.96 54.09 -11.59
C ILE A 293 7.01 53.41 -12.47
N LEU A 294 8.29 53.66 -12.23
CA LEU A 294 9.39 53.00 -12.96
C LEU A 294 9.71 51.62 -12.38
N ALA A 295 9.80 51.55 -11.05
CA ALA A 295 10.09 50.29 -10.38
C ALA A 295 9.34 50.21 -9.06
N MET A 296 8.94 49.02 -8.68
CA MET A 296 8.37 48.75 -7.37
C MET A 296 8.77 47.35 -6.88
N GLY A 297 9.01 47.23 -5.58
CA GLY A 297 9.43 45.97 -4.99
C GLY A 297 9.04 45.80 -3.53
N ARG A 298 9.09 44.53 -3.09
CA ARG A 298 8.87 44.17 -1.70
C ARG A 298 10.08 43.36 -1.19
N GLY A 299 10.43 43.56 0.10
CA GLY A 299 11.51 42.83 0.77
C GLY A 299 12.85 43.04 0.06
N MET A 300 13.51 41.99 -0.38
CA MET A 300 14.84 42.05 -1.04
C MET A 300 14.86 42.92 -2.30
N ILE A 301 13.75 43.00 -3.04
CA ILE A 301 13.65 43.88 -4.23
C ILE A 301 13.54 45.34 -3.77
N ALA A 302 12.81 45.65 -2.70
CA ALA A 302 12.72 46.96 -2.13
C ALA A 302 14.10 47.46 -1.64
N GLU A 303 14.87 46.61 -0.98
CA GLU A 303 16.24 46.91 -0.56
C GLU A 303 17.16 47.25 -1.77
N LYS A 304 17.05 46.45 -2.84
CA LYS A 304 17.78 46.75 -4.10
C LYS A 304 17.39 48.07 -4.72
N ILE A 305 16.11 48.42 -4.74
CA ILE A 305 15.64 49.70 -5.25
C ILE A 305 16.21 50.83 -4.40
N ILE A 306 16.19 50.73 -3.07
CA ILE A 306 16.75 51.74 -2.17
C ILE A 306 18.25 51.90 -2.42
N LYS A 307 18.98 50.79 -2.51
CA LYS A 307 20.42 50.83 -2.76
C LYS A 307 20.77 51.46 -4.11
N LEU A 308 20.04 51.08 -5.17
CA LEU A 308 20.21 51.69 -6.52
C LEU A 308 19.87 53.19 -6.52
N ALA A 309 18.86 53.61 -5.75
CA ALA A 309 18.53 54.99 -5.58
C ALA A 309 19.66 55.80 -4.89
N ASP A 310 20.23 55.22 -3.82
CA ASP A 310 21.36 55.85 -3.10
C ASP A 310 22.61 55.93 -4.00
N GLU A 311 22.94 54.88 -4.74
CA GLU A 311 24.07 54.85 -5.69
C GLU A 311 23.94 55.86 -6.82
N ASN A 312 22.70 56.15 -7.29
CA ASN A 312 22.41 57.10 -8.37
C ASN A 312 21.98 58.47 -7.85
N LYS A 313 22.08 58.74 -6.56
CA LYS A 313 21.72 60.01 -5.92
C LYS A 313 20.26 60.40 -6.12
N VAL A 314 19.38 59.44 -6.26
CA VAL A 314 17.93 59.65 -6.30
C VAL A 314 17.42 59.85 -4.88
N THR A 315 16.61 60.85 -4.66
CA THR A 315 16.10 61.16 -3.33
C THR A 315 15.16 60.10 -2.81
N VAL A 316 15.45 59.56 -1.62
CA VAL A 316 14.64 58.53 -0.96
C VAL A 316 13.80 59.12 0.15
N PHE A 317 12.48 58.97 0.03
CA PHE A 317 11.52 59.47 1.03
C PHE A 317 10.91 58.32 1.80
N GLN A 318 10.92 58.41 3.10
CA GLN A 318 10.30 57.45 3.97
C GLN A 318 8.85 57.80 4.25
N SER A 319 7.91 57.12 3.62
CA SER A 319 6.47 57.22 3.85
C SER A 319 5.79 55.85 3.78
N PRO A 320 5.68 55.15 4.94
CA PRO A 320 5.19 53.76 4.95
C PRO A 320 3.81 53.57 4.37
N LEU A 321 2.88 54.49 4.66
CA LEU A 321 1.50 54.44 4.15
C LEU A 321 1.44 54.64 2.64
N LEU A 322 2.17 55.65 2.13
CA LEU A 322 2.18 55.96 0.71
C LEU A 322 2.90 54.92 -0.11
N ALA A 323 4.04 54.42 0.35
CA ALA A 323 4.77 53.31 -0.29
C ALA A 323 3.89 52.06 -0.43
N ARG A 324 3.15 51.72 0.63
CA ARG A 324 2.24 50.60 0.63
C ARG A 324 1.06 50.81 -0.33
N ALA A 325 0.44 52.00 -0.32
CA ALA A 325 -0.66 52.33 -1.22
C ALA A 325 -0.21 52.22 -2.68
N LEU A 326 0.93 52.86 -3.04
CA LEU A 326 1.49 52.80 -4.39
C LEU A 326 1.82 51.39 -4.85
N TYR A 327 2.37 50.54 -3.95
CA TYR A 327 2.72 49.19 -4.29
C TYR A 327 1.50 48.32 -4.61
N PHE A 328 0.38 48.49 -3.90
CA PHE A 328 -0.82 47.66 -4.11
C PHE A 328 -1.77 48.17 -5.20
N THR A 329 -1.74 49.46 -5.50
CA THR A 329 -2.63 50.08 -6.50
C THR A 329 -1.93 50.40 -7.82
N GLY A 330 -0.59 50.45 -7.84
CA GLY A 330 0.20 50.80 -8.99
C GLY A 330 0.65 49.63 -9.83
N GLU A 331 1.02 49.90 -11.07
CA GLU A 331 1.66 48.95 -12.00
C GLU A 331 2.92 49.64 -12.60
N ILE A 332 3.97 48.83 -12.80
CA ILE A 332 5.22 49.32 -13.42
C ILE A 332 4.93 49.81 -14.84
N GLY A 333 5.44 51.00 -15.18
CA GLY A 333 5.25 51.67 -16.46
C GLY A 333 3.94 52.41 -16.63
N LYS A 334 3.06 52.42 -15.60
CA LYS A 334 1.80 53.17 -15.62
C LYS A 334 1.81 54.33 -14.67
N GLU A 335 0.89 55.26 -14.93
CA GLU A 335 0.62 56.40 -14.05
C GLU A 335 0.07 55.95 -12.70
N ILE A 336 0.37 56.69 -11.64
CA ILE A 336 -0.17 56.46 -10.30
C ILE A 336 -1.69 56.69 -10.27
N SER A 337 -2.39 56.10 -9.30
CA SER A 337 -3.83 56.32 -9.12
C SER A 337 -4.14 57.78 -8.72
N GLU A 338 -5.23 58.35 -9.27
CA GLU A 338 -5.67 59.73 -9.01
C GLU A 338 -5.79 60.05 -7.52
N ASN A 339 -6.23 59.08 -6.71
CA ASN A 339 -6.37 59.24 -5.26
C ASN A 339 -5.03 59.49 -4.53
N LEU A 340 -3.90 59.22 -5.18
CA LEU A 340 -2.56 59.37 -4.60
C LEU A 340 -1.82 60.59 -5.14
N TYR A 341 -2.39 61.34 -6.09
CA TYR A 341 -1.76 62.53 -6.71
C TYR A 341 -1.30 63.56 -5.70
N SER A 342 -2.17 63.95 -4.78
CA SER A 342 -1.85 65.01 -3.79
C SER A 342 -0.71 64.56 -2.83
N ALA A 343 -0.73 63.30 -2.43
CA ALA A 343 0.29 62.77 -1.54
C ALA A 343 1.66 62.63 -2.25
N VAL A 344 1.65 62.17 -3.50
CA VAL A 344 2.89 62.03 -4.29
C VAL A 344 3.42 63.42 -4.69
N ALA A 345 2.57 64.36 -5.04
CA ALA A 345 2.96 65.75 -5.37
C ALA A 345 3.65 66.44 -4.18
N SER A 346 3.19 66.22 -2.95
CA SER A 346 3.86 66.72 -1.74
C SER A 346 5.26 66.15 -1.56
N VAL A 347 5.47 64.84 -1.86
CA VAL A 347 6.79 64.21 -1.77
C VAL A 347 7.72 64.70 -2.89
N LEU A 348 7.21 64.87 -4.12
CA LEU A 348 8.00 65.35 -5.26
C LEU A 348 8.38 66.83 -5.09
N ALA A 349 7.50 67.71 -4.53
CA ALA A 349 7.85 69.05 -4.20
C ALA A 349 9.02 69.19 -3.21
N LEU A 350 9.05 68.29 -2.19
CA LEU A 350 10.18 68.22 -1.24
C LEU A 350 11.46 67.72 -1.94
N SER A 351 11.37 66.84 -2.92
CA SER A 351 12.51 66.37 -3.72
C SER A 351 13.11 67.53 -4.54
N LEU A 352 12.30 68.30 -5.18
CA LEU A 352 12.73 69.43 -5.98
C LEU A 352 13.38 70.60 -5.16
N ILE A 353 12.92 70.83 -3.95
CA ILE A 353 13.51 71.80 -3.03
C ILE A 353 14.93 71.32 -2.60
N HIS A 354 15.11 70.09 -2.33
CA HIS A 354 16.44 69.53 -1.96
C HIS A 354 17.46 69.53 -3.09
N ILE A 355 17.03 69.53 -4.35
CA ILE A 355 17.91 69.64 -5.52
C ILE A 355 18.31 71.09 -5.78
N SER A 356 17.51 72.05 -5.36
CA SER A 356 17.72 73.47 -5.64
C SER A 356 18.50 74.31 -4.55
N GLU A 357 18.76 73.71 -3.37
CA GLU A 357 19.63 74.29 -2.34
C GLU A 357 21.03 73.66 -2.37
N PRO A 358 22.05 74.33 -2.96
CA PRO A 358 23.42 73.95 -2.74
C PRO A 358 23.80 74.28 -1.28
N THR A 359 24.24 73.18 -0.56
CA THR A 359 24.76 73.22 0.81
C THR A 359 25.62 74.47 1.05
N ARG A 360 25.13 75.43 1.81
CA ARG A 360 25.97 76.38 2.52
C ARG A 360 26.66 75.68 3.69
N HIS A 361 27.88 75.25 3.46
CA HIS A 361 28.76 74.89 4.56
C HIS A 361 29.25 76.22 5.27
N HIS A 362 29.00 76.30 6.53
CA HIS A 362 29.80 77.00 7.48
C HIS A 362 30.62 75.97 8.30
#